data_ef17ec094f9df71d4b0570ad2212cb76
#
_entry.id   ef17ec094f9df71d4b0570ad2212cb76
#
_cell.length_a   1.000
_cell.length_b   1.000
_cell.length_c   1.000
_cell.angle_alpha   90.00
_cell.angle_beta   90.00
_cell.angle_gamma   90.00
#
_symmetry.space_group_name_H-M   'P 1'
#
loop_
_entity.id
_entity.type
_entity.pdbx_description
1 polymer ?
#
loop_
_entity_poly.entity_id
_entity_poly.type
_entity_poly.pdbx_seq_one_letter_code
_entity_poly.pdbx_strand_id
1 'polypeptide(L)'
;MHRTLYKVHQRVAKNFRHGRVLLAGDSAHINNPLGGMGMNGGVHDAMNLCQKLLGVIQQGHSTDVLDRYERQRRSIAIEYINASTARNKKEIEERDPVARQKTQDELRAIAADPKAAKAYIRKTSMLDALERAEAIA
;
A
#
# COMPACT_ATOMS: atom_id res chain seq x y z
N MET A 1 -29.93 -19.86 3.90
CA MET A 1 -28.94 -19.01 4.56
C MET A 1 -27.56 -19.40 4.04
N HIS A 2 -26.93 -18.58 3.19
CA HIS A 2 -25.57 -18.86 2.69
C HIS A 2 -24.55 -18.47 3.76
N ARG A 3 -23.70 -19.42 4.16
CA ARG A 3 -22.54 -19.16 5.03
C ARG A 3 -21.28 -19.33 4.19
N THR A 4 -20.53 -18.27 3.99
CA THR A 4 -19.26 -18.28 3.28
C THR A 4 -18.14 -18.04 4.29
N LEU A 5 -17.16 -18.96 4.33
CA LEU A 5 -15.93 -18.77 5.08
C LEU A 5 -14.93 -18.04 4.19
N TYR A 6 -14.74 -16.76 4.43
CA TYR A 6 -13.75 -15.95 3.71
C TYR A 6 -12.40 -15.97 4.45
N LYS A 7 -11.37 -16.46 3.78
CA LYS A 7 -10.00 -16.46 4.33
C LYS A 7 -9.28 -15.20 3.87
N VAL A 8 -8.91 -14.35 4.82
CA VAL A 8 -8.12 -13.16 4.56
C VAL A 8 -6.63 -13.52 4.57
N HIS A 9 -5.93 -13.15 3.52
CA HIS A 9 -4.49 -13.34 3.41
C HIS A 9 -3.77 -11.99 3.32
N GLN A 10 -2.52 -11.97 3.78
CA GLN A 10 -1.62 -10.84 3.61
C GLN A 10 -0.32 -11.37 3.03
N ARG A 11 -0.12 -11.13 1.73
CA ARG A 11 1.01 -11.68 0.99
C ARG A 11 1.46 -10.68 -0.07
N VAL A 12 2.76 -10.67 -0.34
CA VAL A 12 3.38 -9.92 -1.44
C VAL A 12 4.13 -10.91 -2.30
N ALA A 13 3.94 -10.85 -3.60
CA ALA A 13 4.66 -11.68 -4.55
C ALA A 13 6.17 -11.46 -4.42
N LYS A 14 6.94 -12.54 -4.61
CA LYS A 14 8.40 -12.46 -4.55
C LYS A 14 8.93 -11.48 -5.61
N ASN A 15 8.36 -11.52 -6.82
CA ASN A 15 8.70 -10.65 -7.93
C ASN A 15 7.40 -10.11 -8.54
N PHE A 16 7.40 -8.86 -8.99
CA PHE A 16 6.28 -8.25 -9.73
C PHE A 16 6.49 -8.34 -11.24
N ARG A 17 7.72 -8.69 -11.66
CA ARG A 17 8.07 -8.92 -13.05
C ARG A 17 8.71 -10.29 -13.24
N HIS A 18 8.27 -11.00 -14.28
CA HIS A 18 8.95 -12.19 -14.78
C HIS A 18 8.96 -12.14 -16.32
N GLY A 19 10.08 -11.71 -16.87
CA GLY A 19 10.22 -11.47 -18.29
C GLY A 19 9.20 -10.44 -18.80
N ARG A 20 8.22 -10.90 -19.59
CA ARG A 20 7.13 -10.08 -20.15
C ARG A 20 5.84 -10.11 -19.34
N VAL A 21 5.80 -10.88 -18.26
CA VAL A 21 4.68 -10.95 -17.34
C VAL A 21 4.90 -9.95 -16.21
N LEU A 22 3.89 -9.13 -15.94
CA LEU A 22 3.90 -8.10 -14.90
C LEU A 22 2.66 -8.27 -14.03
N LEU A 23 2.85 -8.20 -12.71
CA LEU A 23 1.79 -8.30 -11.72
C LEU A 23 1.45 -6.91 -11.18
N ALA A 24 0.17 -6.64 -10.94
CA ALA A 24 -0.31 -5.40 -10.34
C ALA A 24 -1.54 -5.68 -9.48
N GLY A 25 -1.78 -4.86 -8.46
CA GLY A 25 -2.91 -5.01 -7.54
C GLY A 25 -2.90 -6.34 -6.81
N ASP A 26 -4.05 -6.96 -6.62
CA ASP A 26 -4.21 -8.20 -5.83
C ASP A 26 -3.39 -9.38 -6.35
N SER A 27 -3.02 -9.40 -7.63
CA SER A 27 -2.11 -10.41 -8.16
C SER A 27 -0.66 -10.23 -7.69
N ALA A 28 -0.27 -9.01 -7.36
CA ALA A 28 1.06 -8.66 -6.88
C ALA A 28 1.12 -8.65 -5.33
N HIS A 29 0.11 -8.10 -4.68
CA HIS A 29 0.01 -8.03 -3.24
C HIS A 29 -1.44 -8.10 -2.78
N ILE A 30 -1.76 -9.13 -2.04
CA ILE A 30 -3.05 -9.26 -1.38
C ILE A 30 -2.90 -8.88 0.09
N ASN A 31 -3.77 -8.06 0.60
CA ASN A 31 -3.73 -7.58 1.97
C ASN A 31 -5.11 -7.67 2.64
N ASN A 32 -5.07 -7.62 3.95
CA ASN A 32 -6.24 -7.51 4.80
C ASN A 32 -7.06 -6.25 4.42
N PRO A 33 -8.39 -6.33 4.27
CA PRO A 33 -9.24 -5.20 3.87
C PRO A 33 -9.31 -4.06 4.91
N LEU A 34 -8.82 -4.29 6.14
CA LEU A 34 -8.83 -3.30 7.21
C LEU A 34 -7.94 -2.10 6.86
N GLY A 35 -8.58 -0.97 6.62
CA GLY A 35 -7.92 0.29 6.25
C GLY A 35 -8.00 0.68 4.78
N GLY A 36 -8.65 -0.13 3.92
CA GLY A 36 -8.98 0.26 2.54
C GLY A 36 -7.79 0.47 1.60
N MET A 37 -6.61 -0.06 1.92
CA MET A 37 -5.37 0.20 1.19
C MET A 37 -5.22 -0.63 -0.10
N GLY A 38 -5.95 -1.76 -0.24
CA GLY A 38 -5.77 -2.69 -1.36
C GLY A 38 -6.10 -2.06 -2.71
N MET A 39 -7.30 -1.51 -2.85
CA MET A 39 -7.74 -0.86 -4.09
C MET A 39 -6.81 0.33 -4.45
N ASN A 40 -6.52 1.19 -3.50
CA ASN A 40 -5.65 2.34 -3.74
C ASN A 40 -4.24 1.92 -4.15
N GLY A 41 -3.67 0.91 -3.50
CA GLY A 41 -2.39 0.31 -3.89
C GLY A 41 -2.42 -0.20 -5.32
N GLY A 42 -3.47 -0.94 -5.71
CA GLY A 42 -3.65 -1.46 -7.06
C GLY A 42 -3.80 -0.37 -8.13
N VAL A 43 -4.51 0.72 -7.84
CA VAL A 43 -4.60 1.89 -8.73
C VAL A 43 -3.23 2.53 -8.94
N HIS A 44 -2.47 2.72 -7.86
CA HIS A 44 -1.11 3.27 -7.96
C HIS A 44 -0.17 2.33 -8.73
N ASP A 45 -0.30 1.01 -8.59
CA ASP A 45 0.45 0.05 -9.39
C ASP A 45 0.13 0.20 -10.87
N ALA A 46 -1.14 0.23 -11.21
CA ALA A 46 -1.59 0.35 -12.59
C ALA A 46 -1.08 1.65 -13.22
N MET A 47 -1.19 2.78 -12.55
CA MET A 47 -0.69 4.07 -13.05
C MET A 47 0.82 4.05 -13.26
N ASN A 48 1.59 3.56 -12.28
CA ASN A 48 3.04 3.48 -12.35
C ASN A 48 3.50 2.56 -13.48
N LEU A 49 2.82 1.41 -13.64
CA LEU A 49 3.11 0.45 -14.71
C LEU A 49 2.76 1.00 -16.08
N CYS A 50 1.57 1.60 -16.24
CA CYS A 50 1.12 2.17 -17.51
C CYS A 50 2.07 3.25 -18.03
N GLN A 51 2.52 4.16 -17.16
CA GLN A 51 3.51 5.18 -17.54
C GLN A 51 4.79 4.56 -18.11
N LYS A 52 5.31 3.52 -17.47
CA LYS A 52 6.52 2.83 -17.93
C LYS A 52 6.30 2.04 -19.21
N LEU A 53 5.15 1.37 -19.34
CA LEU A 53 4.79 0.65 -20.57
C LEU A 53 4.63 1.61 -21.76
N LEU A 54 4.01 2.77 -21.56
CA LEU A 54 3.93 3.79 -22.60
C LEU A 54 5.34 4.26 -23.04
N GLY A 55 6.26 4.46 -22.09
CA GLY A 55 7.65 4.77 -22.40
C GLY A 55 8.32 3.70 -23.26
N VAL A 56 8.14 2.43 -22.92
CA VAL A 56 8.71 1.30 -23.68
C VAL A 56 8.06 1.18 -25.06
N ILE A 57 6.72 1.22 -25.15
CA ILE A 57 5.99 0.91 -26.39
C ILE A 57 6.01 2.06 -27.37
N GLN A 58 5.85 3.31 -26.90
CA GLN A 58 5.68 4.47 -27.77
C GLN A 58 6.92 5.34 -27.89
N GLN A 59 7.81 5.29 -26.88
CA GLN A 59 8.98 6.20 -26.81
C GLN A 59 10.31 5.47 -26.95
N GLY A 60 10.30 4.14 -27.13
CA GLY A 60 11.50 3.33 -27.32
C GLY A 60 12.41 3.22 -26.09
N HIS A 61 11.89 3.46 -24.89
CA HIS A 61 12.66 3.27 -23.66
C HIS A 61 13.07 1.80 -23.50
N SER A 62 14.23 1.58 -22.85
CA SER A 62 14.65 0.23 -22.46
C SER A 62 13.61 -0.43 -21.54
N THR A 63 13.44 -1.75 -21.68
CA THR A 63 12.58 -2.54 -20.79
C THR A 63 13.04 -2.55 -19.34
N ASP A 64 14.24 -2.06 -19.03
CA ASP A 64 14.79 -1.97 -17.67
C ASP A 64 13.96 -1.04 -16.75
N VAL A 65 13.22 -0.08 -17.35
CA VAL A 65 12.27 0.74 -16.60
C VAL A 65 11.17 -0.10 -15.94
N LEU A 66 10.89 -1.31 -16.45
CA LEU A 66 9.93 -2.24 -15.85
C LEU A 66 10.48 -2.92 -14.59
N ASP A 67 11.79 -3.05 -14.45
CA ASP A 67 12.42 -3.50 -13.21
C ASP A 67 12.31 -2.41 -12.13
N ARG A 68 12.36 -1.13 -12.55
CA ARG A 68 12.07 -0.02 -11.65
C ARG A 68 10.62 -0.05 -11.14
N TYR A 69 9.65 -0.43 -12.00
CA TYR A 69 8.28 -0.67 -11.56
C TYR A 69 8.23 -1.67 -10.39
N GLU A 70 8.88 -2.82 -10.56
CA GLU A 70 8.94 -3.84 -9.50
C GLU A 70 9.56 -3.29 -8.23
N ARG A 71 10.74 -2.67 -8.32
CA ARG A 71 11.42 -2.10 -7.14
C ARG A 71 10.54 -1.09 -6.41
N GLN A 72 9.93 -0.17 -7.13
CA GLN A 72 9.08 0.86 -6.59
C GLN A 72 7.84 0.27 -5.90
N ARG A 73 7.07 -0.50 -6.64
CA ARG A 73 5.75 -0.92 -6.16
C ARG A 73 5.83 -2.03 -5.11
N ARG A 74 6.79 -2.95 -5.26
CA ARG A 74 7.00 -3.99 -4.27
C ARG A 74 7.50 -3.43 -2.94
N SER A 75 8.42 -2.47 -2.95
CA SER A 75 8.88 -1.80 -1.72
C SER A 75 7.71 -1.11 -1.02
N ILE A 76 6.85 -0.39 -1.75
CA ILE A 76 5.68 0.26 -1.18
C ILE A 76 4.68 -0.75 -0.60
N ALA A 77 4.45 -1.87 -1.28
CA ALA A 77 3.57 -2.92 -0.76
C ALA A 77 4.07 -3.47 0.59
N ILE A 78 5.38 -3.63 0.74
CA ILE A 78 6.00 -4.13 1.98
C ILE A 78 6.04 -3.04 3.06
N GLU A 79 6.57 -1.87 2.74
CA GLU A 79 6.87 -0.80 3.71
C GLU A 79 5.60 -0.10 4.22
N TYR A 80 4.61 0.11 3.35
CA TYR A 80 3.43 0.93 3.67
C TYR A 80 2.15 0.12 3.80
N ILE A 81 1.81 -0.72 2.81
CA ILE A 81 0.53 -1.42 2.79
C ILE A 81 0.48 -2.47 3.90
N ASN A 82 1.49 -3.34 3.97
CA ASN A 82 1.53 -4.37 5.01
C ASN A 82 1.60 -3.79 6.41
N ALA A 83 2.44 -2.77 6.64
CA ALA A 83 2.58 -2.14 7.94
C ALA A 83 1.28 -1.44 8.38
N SER A 84 0.60 -0.75 7.47
CA SER A 84 -0.66 -0.06 7.77
C SER A 84 -1.79 -1.04 8.08
N THR A 85 -1.94 -2.09 7.27
CA THR A 85 -3.00 -3.09 7.49
C THR A 85 -2.77 -3.91 8.74
N ALA A 86 -1.52 -4.24 9.09
CA ALA A 86 -1.20 -4.93 10.35
C ALA A 86 -1.51 -4.05 11.58
N ARG A 87 -1.17 -2.76 11.52
CA ARG A 87 -1.51 -1.81 12.57
C ARG A 87 -3.01 -1.66 12.74
N ASN A 88 -3.74 -1.40 11.65
CA ASN A 88 -5.19 -1.23 11.69
C ASN A 88 -5.90 -2.48 12.23
N LYS A 89 -5.41 -3.68 11.84
CA LYS A 89 -5.92 -4.93 12.39
C LYS A 89 -5.75 -4.97 13.90
N LYS A 90 -4.55 -4.69 14.42
CA LYS A 90 -4.26 -4.67 15.84
C LYS A 90 -5.15 -3.67 16.58
N GLU A 91 -5.32 -2.46 16.06
CA GLU A 91 -6.16 -1.41 16.67
C GLU A 91 -7.64 -1.81 16.71
N ILE A 92 -8.16 -2.45 15.66
CA ILE A 92 -9.57 -2.88 15.59
C ILE A 92 -9.84 -4.10 16.49
N GLU A 93 -8.89 -5.03 16.58
CA GLU A 93 -9.02 -6.25 17.38
C GLU A 93 -8.72 -6.02 18.87
N GLU A 94 -8.21 -4.84 19.25
CA GLU A 94 -7.90 -4.51 20.65
C GLU A 94 -9.15 -4.54 21.52
N ARG A 95 -9.11 -5.33 22.57
CA ARG A 95 -10.24 -5.54 23.51
C ARG A 95 -10.01 -4.87 24.86
N ASP A 96 -8.76 -4.55 25.22
CA ASP A 96 -8.45 -3.88 26.47
C ASP A 96 -8.96 -2.42 26.44
N PRO A 97 -9.89 -2.04 27.34
CA PRO A 97 -10.42 -0.70 27.38
C PRO A 97 -9.35 0.38 27.61
N VAL A 98 -8.32 0.09 28.39
CA VAL A 98 -7.24 1.02 28.68
C VAL A 98 -6.40 1.28 27.43
N ALA A 99 -6.04 0.21 26.70
CA ALA A 99 -5.31 0.33 25.44
C ALA A 99 -6.13 1.08 24.37
N ARG A 100 -7.44 0.81 24.27
CA ARG A 100 -8.35 1.54 23.37
C ARG A 100 -8.44 3.03 23.72
N GLN A 101 -8.59 3.35 25.00
CA GLN A 101 -8.63 4.75 25.46
C GLN A 101 -7.33 5.48 25.11
N LYS A 102 -6.18 4.85 25.34
CA LYS A 102 -4.87 5.40 24.97
C LYS A 102 -4.78 5.73 23.47
N THR A 103 -5.20 4.80 22.60
CA THR A 103 -5.21 5.02 21.14
C THR A 103 -6.11 6.21 20.76
N GLN A 104 -7.28 6.32 21.40
CA GLN A 104 -8.19 7.45 21.15
C GLN A 104 -7.59 8.79 21.59
N ASP A 105 -6.89 8.82 22.73
CA ASP A 105 -6.26 10.04 23.23
C ASP A 105 -5.06 10.45 22.35
N GLU A 106 -4.30 9.47 21.83
CA GLU A 106 -3.26 9.74 20.83
C GLU A 106 -3.85 10.35 19.55
N LEU A 107 -4.96 9.82 19.04
CA LEU A 107 -5.63 10.37 17.85
C LEU A 107 -6.19 11.79 18.12
N ARG A 108 -6.73 12.05 19.31
CA ARG A 108 -7.18 13.40 19.68
C ARG A 108 -6.02 14.38 19.75
N ALA A 109 -4.88 13.96 20.31
CA ALA A 109 -3.67 14.78 20.36
C ALA A 109 -3.15 15.11 18.95
N ILE A 110 -3.13 14.11 18.05
CA ILE A 110 -2.76 14.32 16.64
C ILE A 110 -3.72 15.32 15.99
N ALA A 111 -5.03 15.18 16.20
CA ALA A 111 -6.03 16.06 15.59
C ALA A 111 -5.94 17.51 16.12
N ALA A 112 -5.47 17.70 17.35
CA ALA A 112 -5.30 19.01 17.97
C ALA A 112 -4.07 19.77 17.48
N ASP A 113 -3.06 19.09 16.92
CA ASP A 113 -1.86 19.70 16.34
C ASP A 113 -1.94 19.70 14.80
N PRO A 114 -2.06 20.85 14.14
CA PRO A 114 -2.15 20.92 12.66
C PRO A 114 -0.98 20.28 11.93
N LYS A 115 0.24 20.31 12.50
CA LYS A 115 1.42 19.70 11.90
C LYS A 115 1.35 18.17 11.99
N ALA A 116 0.98 17.65 13.16
CA ALA A 116 0.80 16.22 13.38
C ALA A 116 -0.37 15.69 12.55
N ALA A 117 -1.49 16.41 12.50
CA ALA A 117 -2.65 16.05 11.67
C ALA A 117 -2.29 15.97 10.18
N LYS A 118 -1.56 16.96 9.65
CA LYS A 118 -1.08 16.94 8.27
C LYS A 118 -0.20 15.72 8.00
N ALA A 119 0.76 15.43 8.86
CA ALA A 119 1.64 14.26 8.71
C ALA A 119 0.84 12.93 8.75
N TYR A 120 -0.12 12.83 9.66
CA TYR A 120 -1.00 11.68 9.78
C TYR A 120 -1.83 11.46 8.49
N ILE A 121 -2.45 12.53 7.98
CA ILE A 121 -3.26 12.48 6.74
C ILE A 121 -2.38 12.09 5.55
N ARG A 122 -1.22 12.70 5.37
CA ARG A 122 -0.28 12.36 4.27
C ARG A 122 0.06 10.86 4.27
N LYS A 123 0.35 10.31 5.46
CA LYS A 123 0.68 8.89 5.62
C LYS A 123 -0.52 7.99 5.30
N THR A 124 -1.70 8.31 5.83
CA THR A 124 -2.90 7.47 5.68
C THR A 124 -3.53 7.59 4.30
N SER A 125 -3.34 8.71 3.59
CA SER A 125 -3.74 8.89 2.19
C SER A 125 -2.72 8.40 1.16
N MET A 126 -1.65 7.73 1.60
CA MET A 126 -0.57 7.19 0.78
C MET A 126 0.26 8.22 0.00
N LEU A 127 0.18 9.53 0.33
CA LEU A 127 0.99 10.55 -0.34
C LEU A 127 2.49 10.34 -0.09
N ASP A 128 2.87 10.05 1.15
CA ASP A 128 4.26 9.74 1.49
C ASP A 128 4.76 8.46 0.79
N ALA A 129 3.87 7.50 0.57
CA ALA A 129 4.17 6.28 -0.16
C ALA A 129 4.44 6.55 -1.65
N LEU A 130 3.72 7.49 -2.28
CA LEU A 130 3.96 7.90 -3.66
C LEU A 130 5.32 8.60 -3.78
N GLU A 131 5.60 9.58 -2.94
CA GLU A 131 6.90 10.27 -2.92
C GLU A 131 8.07 9.29 -2.68
N ARG A 132 7.89 8.35 -1.76
CA ARG A 132 8.88 7.29 -1.51
C ARG A 132 9.09 6.39 -2.73
N ALA A 133 8.01 6.04 -3.46
CA ALA A 133 8.12 5.25 -4.68
C ALA A 133 8.95 5.98 -5.75
N GLU A 134 8.70 7.26 -5.97
CA GLU A 134 9.43 8.06 -6.96
C GLU A 134 10.92 8.18 -6.64
N ALA A 135 11.29 8.20 -5.37
CA ALA A 135 12.68 8.25 -4.93
C ALA A 135 13.45 6.92 -5.14
N ILE A 136 12.76 5.82 -5.48
CA ILE A 136 13.41 4.54 -5.80
C ILE A 136 13.83 4.53 -7.28
N ALA A 137 15.12 4.40 -7.51
CA ALA A 137 15.72 4.30 -8.84
C ALA A 137 15.40 2.98 -9.55
#